data_7fe787ea1572783fa376a0e4031dc30f
#
_entry.id   7fe787ea1572783fa376a0e4031dc30f
#
_cell.length_a   1.000
_cell.length_b   1.000
_cell.length_c   1.000
_cell.angle_alpha   90.00
_cell.angle_beta   90.00
_cell.angle_gamma   90.00
#
_symmetry.space_group_name_H-M   'P 1'
#
loop_
_entity.id
_entity.type
_entity.pdbx_description
1 polymer ?
#
loop_
_entity_poly.entity_id
_entity_poly.type
_entity_poly.pdbx_seq_one_letter_code
_entity_poly.pdbx_strand_id
1 'polypeptide(L)'
;VTGLRGREMKRRVRTGTVLTTDNRNWELRFGEMFGDLNMSRAIAVDMESATIAANGFRFRVPYGTLLCVSDKPVHGELKLSSMANTFYRERVSQHLRVGLETMRLLREQGPDQLHSRKLRGFDEPAFR
;
A
#
# COMPACT_ATOMS: atom_id res chain seq x y z
N VAL A 1 18.09 -0.40 3.89
CA VAL A 1 17.32 0.04 5.06
C VAL A 1 16.98 -1.13 5.97
N THR A 2 16.47 -2.23 5.46
CA THR A 2 16.07 -3.39 6.28
C THR A 2 17.15 -4.46 6.42
N GLY A 3 18.15 -4.50 5.55
CA GLY A 3 19.13 -5.58 5.46
C GLY A 3 18.57 -6.96 5.06
N LEU A 4 17.26 -7.06 4.94
CA LEU A 4 16.56 -8.31 4.61
C LEU A 4 16.68 -8.64 3.12
N ARG A 5 16.87 -9.91 2.80
CA ARG A 5 16.97 -10.39 1.42
C ARG A 5 16.15 -11.67 1.22
N GLY A 6 15.75 -11.91 -0.02
CA GLY A 6 15.15 -13.16 -0.46
C GLY A 6 13.88 -13.55 0.31
N ARG A 7 13.87 -14.75 0.85
CA ARG A 7 12.71 -15.36 1.51
C ARG A 7 12.30 -14.60 2.78
N GLU A 8 13.24 -14.07 3.54
CA GLU A 8 12.97 -13.34 4.77
C GLU A 8 12.29 -11.99 4.46
N MET A 9 12.74 -11.29 3.43
CA MET A 9 12.07 -10.08 2.97
C MET A 9 10.62 -10.35 2.56
N LYS A 10 10.38 -11.43 1.79
CA LYS A 10 9.02 -11.82 1.37
C LYS A 10 8.09 -12.19 2.54
N ARG A 11 8.63 -12.61 3.67
CA ARG A 11 7.83 -12.87 4.89
C ARG A 11 7.35 -11.58 5.56
N ARG A 12 8.12 -10.49 5.45
CA ARG A 12 7.85 -9.21 6.11
C ARG A 12 7.22 -8.17 5.19
N VAL A 13 7.56 -8.21 3.92
CA VAL A 13 7.03 -7.30 2.90
C VAL A 13 6.27 -8.10 1.86
N ARG A 14 5.00 -7.80 1.71
CA ARG A 14 4.13 -8.47 0.73
C ARG A 14 3.69 -7.47 -0.33
N THR A 15 3.58 -7.93 -1.55
CA THR A 15 3.02 -7.17 -2.66
C THR A 15 1.69 -7.81 -3.06
N GLY A 16 0.68 -7.01 -3.26
CA GLY A 16 -0.64 -7.49 -3.64
C GLY A 16 -1.65 -6.36 -3.80
N THR A 17 -2.89 -6.74 -4.00
CA THR A 17 -4.00 -5.81 -4.15
C THR A 17 -4.34 -5.16 -2.81
N VAL A 18 -4.57 -3.85 -2.83
CA VAL A 18 -5.12 -3.09 -1.72
C VAL A 18 -6.55 -2.69 -2.08
N LEU A 19 -7.48 -2.94 -1.18
CA LEU A 19 -8.85 -2.45 -1.30
C LEU A 19 -8.95 -1.12 -0.56
N THR A 20 -9.38 -0.09 -1.25
CA THR A 20 -9.66 1.21 -0.63
C THR A 20 -11.16 1.34 -0.37
N THR A 21 -11.52 1.67 0.86
CA THR A 21 -12.91 1.95 1.25
C THR A 21 -13.05 3.39 1.73
N ASP A 22 -14.16 4.03 1.43
CA ASP A 22 -14.55 5.34 1.96
C ASP A 22 -15.39 5.23 3.24
N ASN A 23 -15.78 4.02 3.62
CA ASN A 23 -16.55 3.77 4.81
C ASN A 23 -15.65 3.66 6.05
N ARG A 24 -15.53 4.74 6.80
CA ARG A 24 -14.73 4.79 8.04
C ARG A 24 -15.13 3.74 9.09
N ASN A 25 -16.39 3.33 9.08
CA ASN A 25 -16.95 2.37 10.04
C ASN A 25 -17.09 0.96 9.44
N TRP A 26 -16.32 0.64 8.41
CA TRP A 26 -16.40 -0.65 7.73
C TRP A 26 -16.23 -1.86 8.66
N GLU A 27 -15.45 -1.69 9.72
CA GLU A 27 -15.23 -2.74 10.72
C GLU A 27 -16.52 -3.11 11.45
N LEU A 28 -17.43 -2.16 11.67
CA LEU A 28 -18.74 -2.40 12.28
C LEU A 28 -19.71 -3.11 11.32
N ARG A 29 -19.46 -3.04 10.04
CA ARG A 29 -20.23 -3.69 8.97
C ARG A 29 -19.46 -4.80 8.28
N PHE A 30 -18.52 -5.40 8.99
CA PHE A 30 -17.60 -6.39 8.45
C PHE A 30 -18.31 -7.53 7.72
N GLY A 31 -19.46 -8.02 8.24
CA GLY A 31 -20.24 -9.08 7.61
C GLY A 31 -20.68 -8.75 6.18
N GLU A 32 -21.00 -7.49 5.90
CA GLU A 32 -21.40 -7.04 4.56
C GLU A 32 -20.18 -6.91 3.62
N MET A 33 -19.07 -6.40 4.13
CA MET A 33 -17.84 -6.21 3.35
C MET A 33 -17.03 -7.48 3.14
N PHE A 34 -17.27 -8.53 3.91
CA PHE A 34 -16.47 -9.76 3.85
C PHE A 34 -16.50 -10.43 2.48
N GLY A 35 -17.67 -10.39 1.81
CA GLY A 35 -17.82 -10.89 0.44
C GLY A 35 -16.94 -10.15 -0.54
N ASP A 36 -16.95 -8.83 -0.50
CA ASP A 36 -16.16 -7.96 -1.38
C ASP A 36 -14.65 -8.11 -1.12
N LEU A 37 -14.26 -8.19 0.15
CA LEU A 37 -12.87 -8.45 0.54
C LEU A 37 -12.36 -9.78 -0.02
N ASN A 38 -13.15 -10.85 0.10
CA ASN A 38 -12.79 -12.16 -0.44
C ASN A 38 -12.70 -12.15 -1.97
N MET A 39 -13.66 -11.55 -2.65
CA MET A 39 -13.67 -11.49 -4.12
C MET A 39 -12.51 -10.64 -4.66
N SER A 40 -12.17 -9.55 -4.00
CA SER A 40 -11.06 -8.67 -4.41
C SER A 40 -9.69 -9.32 -4.25
N ARG A 41 -9.59 -10.38 -3.42
CA ARG A 41 -8.32 -11.00 -3.00
C ARG A 41 -7.30 -9.98 -2.47
N ALA A 42 -7.81 -8.92 -1.87
CA ALA A 42 -6.98 -7.88 -1.28
C ALA A 42 -6.19 -8.43 -0.08
N ILE A 43 -4.95 -8.00 0.04
CA ILE A 43 -4.07 -8.34 1.17
C ILE A 43 -4.07 -7.26 2.25
N ALA A 44 -4.62 -6.11 1.95
CA ALA A 44 -4.77 -4.99 2.87
C ALA A 44 -5.97 -4.13 2.47
N VAL A 45 -6.47 -3.39 3.47
CA VAL A 45 -7.54 -2.39 3.29
C VAL A 45 -6.98 -1.05 3.76
N ASP A 46 -7.28 0.00 3.02
CA ASP A 46 -6.97 1.39 3.39
C ASP A 46 -8.09 2.34 3.00
N MET A 47 -7.87 3.63 3.14
CA MET A 47 -8.88 4.65 2.81
C MET A 47 -8.39 5.68 1.80
N GLU A 48 -7.14 5.64 1.35
CA GLU A 48 -6.53 6.70 0.56
C GLU A 48 -5.90 6.24 -0.76
N SER A 49 -5.47 4.99 -0.86
CA SER A 49 -4.64 4.51 -1.98
C SER A 49 -5.30 4.63 -3.34
N ALA A 50 -6.61 4.40 -3.43
CA ALA A 50 -7.32 4.52 -4.72
C ALA A 50 -7.32 5.96 -5.24
N THR A 51 -7.46 6.95 -4.36
CA THR A 51 -7.38 8.36 -4.74
C THR A 51 -6.02 8.73 -5.29
N ILE A 52 -4.95 8.25 -4.65
CA ILE A 52 -3.57 8.45 -5.12
C ILE A 52 -3.36 7.76 -6.47
N ALA A 53 -3.84 6.52 -6.60
CA ALA A 53 -3.73 5.74 -7.83
C ALA A 53 -4.46 6.42 -9.01
N ALA A 54 -5.70 6.88 -8.78
CA ALA A 54 -6.50 7.56 -9.79
C ALA A 54 -5.84 8.86 -10.27
N ASN A 55 -5.32 9.66 -9.35
CA ASN A 55 -4.62 10.90 -9.70
C ASN A 55 -3.28 10.62 -10.39
N GLY A 56 -2.50 9.65 -9.92
CA GLY A 56 -1.27 9.22 -10.58
C GLY A 56 -1.52 8.78 -12.01
N PHE A 57 -2.55 7.99 -12.24
CA PHE A 57 -2.98 7.60 -13.58
C PHE A 57 -3.41 8.79 -14.44
N ARG A 58 -4.26 9.67 -13.89
CA ARG A 58 -4.76 10.88 -14.59
C ARG A 58 -3.63 11.79 -15.03
N PHE A 59 -2.67 12.04 -14.16
CA PHE A 59 -1.56 12.96 -14.41
C PHE A 59 -0.33 12.30 -15.02
N ARG A 60 -0.38 11.00 -15.32
CA ARG A 60 0.75 10.22 -15.84
C ARG A 60 2.00 10.30 -14.96
N VAL A 61 1.79 10.38 -13.68
CA VAL A 61 2.85 10.41 -12.67
C VAL A 61 2.99 9.01 -12.07
N PRO A 62 4.21 8.47 -11.94
CA PRO A 62 4.44 7.23 -11.22
C PRO A 62 3.90 7.33 -9.80
N TYR A 63 3.16 6.31 -9.37
CA TYR A 63 2.61 6.21 -8.03
C TYR A 63 2.85 4.83 -7.45
N GLY A 64 2.84 4.75 -6.16
CA GLY A 64 2.95 3.50 -5.43
C GLY A 64 2.42 3.67 -4.02
N THR A 65 2.02 2.57 -3.41
CA THR A 65 1.53 2.54 -2.04
C THR A 65 2.41 1.64 -1.20
N LEU A 66 2.88 2.17 -0.09
CA LEU A 66 3.59 1.43 0.93
C LEU A 66 2.78 1.51 2.22
N LEU A 67 2.24 0.37 2.65
CA LEU A 67 1.39 0.30 3.83
C LEU A 67 2.11 -0.40 4.99
N CYS A 68 1.82 0.04 6.19
CA CYS A 68 2.17 -0.62 7.42
C CYS A 68 0.88 -1.10 8.08
N VAL A 69 0.73 -2.42 8.23
CA VAL A 69 -0.45 -3.01 8.84
C VAL A 69 -0.49 -2.67 10.33
N SER A 70 -1.53 -1.98 10.78
CA SER A 70 -1.73 -1.58 12.17
C SER A 70 -2.48 -2.63 12.98
N ASP A 71 -3.40 -3.32 12.35
CA ASP A 71 -4.35 -4.26 12.94
C ASP A 71 -4.81 -5.30 11.93
N LYS A 72 -5.42 -6.35 12.41
CA LYS A 72 -5.95 -7.43 11.58
C LYS A 72 -7.36 -7.81 12.04
N PRO A 73 -8.35 -6.96 11.81
CA PRO A 73 -9.70 -7.15 12.31
C PRO A 73 -10.34 -8.46 11.82
N VAL A 74 -10.01 -8.91 10.60
CA VAL A 74 -10.45 -10.20 10.04
C VAL A 74 -10.00 -11.40 10.87
N HIS A 75 -8.91 -11.25 11.62
CA HIS A 75 -8.35 -12.29 12.49
C HIS A 75 -8.68 -12.08 13.98
N GLY A 76 -9.62 -11.16 14.29
CA GLY A 76 -10.02 -10.87 15.66
C GLY A 76 -9.01 -10.00 16.44
N GLU A 77 -7.98 -9.51 15.78
CA GLU A 77 -7.01 -8.60 16.39
C GLU A 77 -7.50 -7.15 16.26
N LEU A 78 -8.24 -6.68 17.25
CA LEU A 78 -8.65 -5.27 17.32
C LEU A 78 -7.53 -4.40 17.89
N LYS A 79 -7.47 -3.18 17.41
CA LYS A 79 -6.48 -2.18 17.83
C LYS A 79 -6.78 -1.68 19.23
N LEU A 80 -6.01 -2.13 20.21
CA LEU A 80 -6.05 -1.58 21.56
C LEU A 80 -5.21 -0.30 21.64
N SER A 81 -5.74 0.75 22.29
CA SER A 81 -5.12 2.08 22.36
C SER A 81 -3.70 2.08 22.93
N SER A 82 -3.39 1.19 23.86
CA SER A 82 -2.06 1.05 24.47
C SER A 82 -1.02 0.45 23.53
N MET A 83 -1.41 -0.48 22.66
CA MET A 83 -0.52 -1.10 21.66
C MET A 83 -0.24 -0.17 20.48
N ALA A 84 -1.17 0.74 20.19
CA ALA A 84 -1.04 1.68 19.08
C ALA A 84 0.17 2.61 19.23
N ASN A 85 0.43 3.12 20.44
CA ASN A 85 1.48 4.14 20.64
C ASN A 85 2.90 3.62 20.41
N THR A 86 3.24 2.42 20.89
CA THR A 86 4.58 1.83 20.70
C THR A 86 4.76 1.41 19.26
N PHE A 87 3.74 0.77 18.66
CA PHE A 87 3.75 0.38 17.26
C PHE A 87 3.98 1.59 16.34
N TYR A 88 3.23 2.68 16.55
CA TYR A 88 3.37 3.87 15.71
C TYR A 88 4.76 4.51 15.82
N ARG A 89 5.31 4.66 17.01
CA ARG A 89 6.63 5.29 17.18
C ARG A 89 7.74 4.54 16.45
N GLU A 90 7.78 3.23 16.57
CA GLU A 90 8.84 2.41 15.98
C GLU A 90 8.61 2.18 14.48
N ARG A 91 7.39 1.83 14.10
CA ARG A 91 7.08 1.39 12.73
C ARG A 91 6.90 2.54 11.77
N VAL A 92 6.31 3.65 12.20
CA VAL A 92 6.16 4.85 11.36
C VAL A 92 7.52 5.40 10.94
N SER A 93 8.48 5.48 11.86
CA SER A 93 9.85 5.93 11.53
C SER A 93 10.54 5.00 10.52
N GLN A 94 10.40 3.68 10.69
CA GLN A 94 10.93 2.70 9.75
C GLN A 94 10.25 2.80 8.38
N HIS A 95 8.93 2.93 8.37
CA HIS A 95 8.12 3.07 7.18
C HIS A 95 8.52 4.32 6.37
N LEU A 96 8.65 5.46 7.05
CA LEU A 96 9.11 6.72 6.44
C LEU A 96 10.50 6.56 5.80
N ARG A 97 11.44 5.92 6.49
CA ARG A 97 12.79 5.66 5.94
C ARG A 97 12.74 4.81 4.68
N VAL A 98 11.91 3.78 4.63
CA VAL A 98 11.72 2.96 3.42
C VAL A 98 11.14 3.80 2.29
N GLY A 99 10.15 4.64 2.56
CA GLY A 99 9.57 5.55 1.57
C GLY A 99 10.59 6.54 1.01
N LEU A 100 11.35 7.21 1.88
CA LEU A 100 12.38 8.17 1.47
C LEU A 100 13.49 7.51 0.64
N GLU A 101 13.94 6.31 1.03
CA GLU A 101 14.94 5.57 0.29
C GLU A 101 14.40 5.11 -1.07
N THR A 102 13.13 4.72 -1.15
CA THR A 102 12.47 4.39 -2.41
C THR A 102 12.47 5.59 -3.36
N MET A 103 12.13 6.78 -2.86
CA MET A 103 12.16 8.01 -3.66
C MET A 103 13.58 8.40 -4.09
N ARG A 104 14.58 8.21 -3.22
CA ARG A 104 15.99 8.43 -3.56
C ARG A 104 16.42 7.51 -4.71
N LEU A 105 16.16 6.23 -4.59
CA LEU A 105 16.49 5.24 -5.63
C LEU A 105 15.77 5.54 -6.94
N LEU A 106 14.50 5.93 -6.88
CA LEU A 106 13.73 6.29 -8.06
C LEU A 106 14.32 7.50 -8.79
N ARG A 107 14.80 8.50 -8.05
CA ARG A 107 15.50 9.67 -8.63
C ARG A 107 16.82 9.30 -9.28
N GLU A 108 17.59 8.42 -8.67
CA GLU A 108 18.93 8.05 -9.14
C GLU A 108 18.88 7.07 -10.33
N GLN A 109 17.97 6.11 -10.27
CA GLN A 109 17.89 5.04 -11.27
C GLN A 109 16.91 5.34 -12.41
N GLY A 110 16.04 6.32 -12.20
CA GLY A 110 14.99 6.67 -13.13
C GLY A 110 13.78 5.71 -13.11
N PRO A 111 12.67 6.12 -13.72
CA PRO A 111 11.43 5.36 -13.75
C PRO A 111 11.51 4.06 -14.56
N ASP A 112 12.49 3.94 -15.46
CA ASP A 112 12.66 2.77 -16.34
C ASP A 112 13.03 1.49 -15.58
N GLN A 113 13.55 1.64 -14.37
CA GLN A 113 13.85 0.52 -13.45
C GLN A 113 12.60 -0.04 -12.76
N LEU A 114 11.48 0.65 -12.85
CA LEU A 114 10.22 0.15 -12.33
C LEU A 114 9.68 -0.93 -13.28
N HIS A 115 9.75 -2.19 -12.87
CA HIS A 115 9.19 -3.34 -13.57
C HIS A 115 7.66 -3.34 -13.63
N SER A 116 7.01 -2.21 -13.62
CA SER A 116 5.59 -2.12 -13.88
C SER A 116 5.37 -1.70 -15.32
N ARG A 117 4.27 -2.18 -15.87
CA ARG A 117 3.78 -1.89 -17.23
C ARG A 117 4.22 -0.52 -17.67
N LYS A 118 4.73 -0.40 -18.90
CA LYS A 118 5.22 0.83 -19.53
C LYS A 118 4.49 2.05 -19.00
N LEU A 119 5.25 2.96 -18.38
CA LEU A 119 4.75 4.28 -18.08
C LEU A 119 4.31 4.92 -19.39
N ARG A 120 3.02 5.06 -19.59
CA ARG A 120 2.51 5.69 -20.80
C ARG A 120 2.88 7.16 -20.79
N GLY A 121 3.44 7.63 -21.87
CA GLY A 121 3.71 9.05 -22.08
C GLY A 121 2.41 9.87 -22.10
N PHE A 122 2.53 11.16 -21.89
CA PHE A 122 1.38 12.08 -21.91
C PHE A 122 0.65 12.05 -23.26
N ASP A 123 1.41 11.86 -24.35
CA ASP A 123 0.93 11.85 -25.73
C ASP A 123 0.40 10.48 -26.18
N GLU A 124 0.47 9.48 -25.33
CA GLU A 124 -0.01 8.14 -25.65
C GLU A 124 -1.53 8.07 -25.49
N PRO A 125 -2.30 7.68 -26.53
CA PRO A 125 -3.75 7.60 -26.42
C PRO A 125 -4.16 6.61 -25.33
N ALA A 126 -5.19 6.96 -24.56
CA ALA A 126 -5.64 6.19 -23.42
C ALA A 126 -6.19 4.79 -23.80
N PHE A 127 -6.57 4.64 -25.06
CA PHE A 127 -7.14 3.40 -25.60
C PHE A 127 -6.45 3.04 -26.92
N ARG A 128 -5.77 1.95 -26.94
CA ARG A 128 -5.40 1.17 -28.10
C ARG A 128 -5.74 -0.28 -27.86
#